data_0836a98572daff006503996bb4683ad9
#
_entry.id   0836a98572daff006503996bb4683ad9
#
_cell.length_a   1.000
_cell.length_b   1.000
_cell.length_c   1.000
_cell.angle_alpha   90.00
_cell.angle_beta   90.00
_cell.angle_gamma   90.00
#
_symmetry.space_group_name_H-M   'P 1'
#
loop_
_entity.id
_entity.type
_entity.pdbx_description
1 polymer ?
#
loop_
_entity_poly.entity_id
_entity_poly.type
_entity_poly.pdbx_seq_one_letter_code
_entity_poly.pdbx_strand_id
1 'polypeptide(L)'
;IEDTQVTTLSDALRTVPGITLGAGEGGNPNGDRPFIRGYNSESSMYVDGVRNSTSQNREMFAIEQVEITKGSASAMGGAGTTGGSINMISKVAKKGDFLEGSVGAGTDDYQRITLDGNKDFGNGIAARVAVMGHHNDKAGQEDGTEYARAGIAPSITFGLDSDTRATLSYYYLKTDDTPDSGIPYNNPFGAPRTGAIDYRPLNGNGKPIDVKQGMYYGWKDRDFQKQENQSGTIKLEHDLTDNLTLSNTAVYNKSKNDYLWTNPDDSQGNFYNKPEFTNQLVGNVWARANSRVADTDTFTDQLALTGKFNTGRLKHSFNLGAEYSDQETDRTQYIINGENTTGSAYSDCSKSENVSSGWCTSVQNPNRGQWTGSISTEGADQYNTQTKSTSIYLLDNIEFSPQWILDLGLRWDKFDTEQTMTYGALNSAVIANPATAKAGDKVKTESDTDFFTYQAGITFKPVENGAIYASYATSANPVGIDAGDGSEGIGAAYSNLDPEESRTFEIGTKWDL
;
A
#
# COMPACT_ATOMS: atom_id res chain seq x y z
N ILE A 1 -18.25 8.92 1.60
CA ILE A 1 -17.31 9.40 0.56
C ILE A 1 -17.86 10.69 -0.04
N GLU A 2 -19.07 10.69 -0.55
CA GLU A 2 -19.68 11.87 -1.20
C GLU A 2 -19.86 13.05 -0.24
N ASP A 3 -20.46 12.85 0.92
CA ASP A 3 -20.71 13.91 1.91
C ASP A 3 -19.43 14.57 2.44
N THR A 4 -18.33 13.82 2.48
CA THR A 4 -17.03 14.31 2.96
C THR A 4 -16.11 14.78 1.85
N GLN A 5 -16.50 14.58 0.57
CA GLN A 5 -15.75 14.93 -0.64
C GLN A 5 -14.30 14.43 -0.65
N VAL A 6 -14.05 13.29 -0.01
CA VAL A 6 -12.72 12.65 -0.04
C VAL A 6 -12.44 12.12 -1.44
N THR A 7 -11.24 12.37 -1.93
CA THR A 7 -10.82 12.00 -3.29
C THR A 7 -9.92 10.78 -3.30
N THR A 8 -9.11 10.59 -2.24
CA THR A 8 -8.16 9.50 -2.11
C THR A 8 -8.49 8.61 -0.92
N LEU A 9 -7.97 7.37 -0.91
CA LEU A 9 -8.07 6.49 0.26
C LEU A 9 -7.42 7.12 1.49
N SER A 10 -6.26 7.73 1.33
CA SER A 10 -5.56 8.42 2.41
C SER A 10 -6.41 9.52 3.05
N ASP A 11 -7.18 10.28 2.27
CA ASP A 11 -8.09 11.30 2.80
C ASP A 11 -9.24 10.67 3.59
N ALA A 12 -9.82 9.58 3.09
CA ALA A 12 -10.86 8.83 3.79
C ALA A 12 -10.37 8.30 5.15
N LEU A 13 -9.15 7.76 5.19
CA LEU A 13 -8.58 7.15 6.39
C LEU A 13 -8.18 8.17 7.46
N ARG A 14 -7.82 9.40 7.10
CA ARG A 14 -7.44 10.46 8.05
C ARG A 14 -8.54 10.81 9.05
N THR A 15 -9.79 10.56 8.71
CA THR A 15 -10.94 10.83 9.59
C THR A 15 -11.25 9.68 10.55
N VAL A 16 -10.57 8.54 10.42
CA VAL A 16 -10.85 7.32 11.18
C VAL A 16 -9.96 7.23 12.42
N PRO A 17 -10.50 7.27 13.64
CA PRO A 17 -9.72 7.14 14.86
C PRO A 17 -8.92 5.83 14.92
N GLY A 18 -7.64 5.90 15.36
CA GLY A 18 -6.76 4.74 15.49
C GLY A 18 -6.12 4.29 14.18
N ILE A 19 -6.25 5.09 13.12
CA ILE A 19 -5.47 4.97 11.89
C ILE A 19 -4.51 6.15 11.81
N THR A 20 -3.26 5.86 11.48
CA THR A 20 -2.26 6.84 11.09
C THR A 20 -1.73 6.50 9.72
N LEU A 21 -1.30 7.49 8.97
CA LEU A 21 -0.69 7.28 7.67
C LEU A 21 0.83 7.38 7.83
N GLY A 22 1.51 6.35 7.38
CA GLY A 22 2.96 6.33 7.27
C GLY A 22 3.43 7.02 6.00
N ALA A 23 4.73 7.20 5.93
CA ALA A 23 5.40 7.61 4.72
C ALA A 23 6.37 6.51 4.28
N GLY A 24 6.69 6.45 3.01
CA GLY A 24 7.72 5.59 2.48
C GLY A 24 9.11 5.90 3.07
N GLU A 25 10.10 5.12 2.73
CA GLU A 25 11.48 5.43 3.09
C GLU A 25 11.82 6.87 2.67
N GLY A 26 12.37 7.62 3.59
CA GLY A 26 12.69 9.03 3.36
C GLY A 26 11.51 10.00 3.47
N GLY A 27 10.36 9.56 3.95
CA GLY A 27 9.20 10.42 4.18
C GLY A 27 8.30 10.62 2.97
N ASN A 28 8.56 9.94 1.87
CA ASN A 28 7.78 10.10 0.65
C ASN A 28 6.59 9.13 0.60
N PRO A 29 5.40 9.59 0.22
CA PRO A 29 4.24 8.72 0.07
C PRO A 29 4.36 7.90 -1.22
N ASN A 30 4.94 6.71 -1.11
CA ASN A 30 4.87 5.71 -2.17
C ASN A 30 3.72 4.76 -1.87
N GLY A 31 2.55 5.08 -2.39
CA GLY A 31 1.33 4.36 -2.12
C GLY A 31 0.65 4.71 -0.78
N ASP A 32 -0.52 4.16 -0.58
CA ASP A 32 -1.24 4.29 0.68
C ASP A 32 -0.57 3.42 1.75
N ARG A 33 -0.13 4.02 2.84
CA ARG A 33 0.56 3.32 3.94
C ARG A 33 -0.20 3.50 5.26
N PRO A 34 -1.34 2.83 5.42
CA PRO A 34 -2.09 2.89 6.66
C PRO A 34 -1.43 2.06 7.77
N PHE A 35 -1.43 2.63 8.97
CA PHE A 35 -1.12 1.92 10.21
C PHE A 35 -2.40 1.87 11.04
N ILE A 36 -2.90 0.68 11.30
CA ILE A 36 -4.07 0.46 12.14
C ILE A 36 -3.58 0.04 13.53
N ARG A 37 -3.93 0.81 14.57
CA ARG A 37 -3.47 0.57 15.95
C ARG A 37 -1.92 0.44 16.06
N GLY A 38 -1.18 1.13 15.19
CA GLY A 38 0.28 1.14 15.18
C GLY A 38 0.94 0.02 14.36
N TYR A 39 0.16 -0.89 13.77
CA TYR A 39 0.68 -1.94 12.88
C TYR A 39 0.57 -1.53 11.42
N ASN A 40 1.61 -1.78 10.62
CA ASN A 40 1.56 -1.62 9.18
C ASN A 40 0.44 -2.50 8.60
N SER A 41 -0.40 -1.91 7.78
CA SER A 41 -1.57 -2.57 7.19
C SER A 41 -1.58 -2.53 5.66
N GLU A 42 -0.42 -2.32 5.01
CA GLU A 42 -0.30 -2.37 3.54
C GLU A 42 -0.68 -3.74 3.00
N SER A 43 -0.22 -4.82 3.64
CA SER A 43 -0.55 -6.20 3.26
C SER A 43 -1.99 -6.62 3.58
N SER A 44 -2.73 -5.80 4.30
CA SER A 44 -4.12 -6.06 4.69
C SER A 44 -5.13 -5.12 4.03
N MET A 45 -4.85 -4.69 2.81
CA MET A 45 -5.79 -3.97 1.95
C MET A 45 -6.47 -4.93 0.96
N TYR A 46 -7.77 -4.76 0.79
CA TYR A 46 -8.64 -5.60 -0.02
C TYR A 46 -9.53 -4.76 -0.92
N VAL A 47 -9.89 -5.32 -2.08
CA VAL A 47 -10.95 -4.83 -2.95
C VAL A 47 -11.96 -5.96 -3.13
N ASP A 48 -13.21 -5.72 -2.76
CA ASP A 48 -14.30 -6.71 -2.79
C ASP A 48 -13.96 -8.04 -2.10
N GLY A 49 -13.17 -7.95 -1.00
CA GLY A 49 -12.73 -9.10 -0.22
C GLY A 49 -11.51 -9.82 -0.79
N VAL A 50 -10.98 -9.43 -1.93
CA VAL A 50 -9.75 -9.97 -2.52
C VAL A 50 -8.56 -9.08 -2.17
N ARG A 51 -7.45 -9.66 -1.74
CA ARG A 51 -6.24 -8.93 -1.37
C ARG A 51 -5.71 -8.09 -2.52
N ASN A 52 -5.40 -6.82 -2.24
CA ASN A 52 -4.81 -5.87 -3.16
C ASN A 52 -3.74 -5.06 -2.43
N SER A 53 -2.59 -5.66 -2.20
CA SER A 53 -1.52 -5.15 -1.32
C SER A 53 -0.39 -4.43 -2.06
N THR A 54 -0.48 -4.24 -3.39
CA THR A 54 0.53 -3.47 -4.13
C THR A 54 0.54 -2.00 -3.71
N SER A 55 1.73 -1.37 -3.76
CA SER A 55 1.88 0.05 -3.42
C SER A 55 1.21 0.94 -4.46
N GLN A 56 0.07 1.50 -4.11
CA GLN A 56 -0.78 2.33 -4.98
C GLN A 56 -1.25 3.57 -4.23
N ASN A 57 -1.41 4.67 -4.96
CA ASN A 57 -2.17 5.83 -4.51
C ASN A 57 -3.62 5.67 -5.00
N ARG A 58 -4.51 5.19 -4.13
CA ARG A 58 -5.88 4.81 -4.51
C ARG A 58 -6.80 6.01 -4.52
N GLU A 59 -7.57 6.12 -5.61
CA GLU A 59 -8.62 7.12 -5.81
C GLU A 59 -10.00 6.54 -5.49
N MET A 60 -10.89 7.38 -4.94
CA MET A 60 -12.21 6.94 -4.47
C MET A 60 -13.31 6.97 -5.55
N PHE A 61 -13.03 7.42 -6.79
CA PHE A 61 -14.05 7.58 -7.85
C PHE A 61 -14.81 6.28 -8.17
N ALA A 62 -14.14 5.13 -8.05
CA ALA A 62 -14.68 3.80 -8.36
C ALA A 62 -15.11 3.00 -7.11
N ILE A 63 -15.12 3.62 -5.93
CA ILE A 63 -15.38 2.97 -4.64
C ILE A 63 -16.73 3.43 -4.09
N GLU A 64 -17.60 2.48 -3.77
CA GLU A 64 -18.90 2.70 -3.15
C GLU A 64 -18.76 2.91 -1.64
N GLN A 65 -17.90 2.08 -0.98
CA GLN A 65 -17.76 2.03 0.47
C GLN A 65 -16.34 1.61 0.88
N VAL A 66 -15.85 2.12 1.99
CA VAL A 66 -14.63 1.66 2.65
C VAL A 66 -15.00 1.06 4.00
N GLU A 67 -14.65 -0.21 4.21
CA GLU A 67 -14.89 -0.96 5.44
C GLU A 67 -13.57 -1.13 6.18
N ILE A 68 -13.57 -0.84 7.48
CA ILE A 68 -12.38 -0.93 8.32
C ILE A 68 -12.64 -1.83 9.49
N THR A 69 -11.90 -2.93 9.55
CA THR A 69 -11.88 -3.83 10.70
C THR A 69 -10.64 -3.53 11.54
N LYS A 70 -10.81 -3.30 12.84
CA LYS A 70 -9.70 -3.00 13.76
C LYS A 70 -9.44 -4.20 14.69
N GLY A 71 -8.16 -4.53 14.89
CA GLY A 71 -7.71 -5.66 15.70
C GLY A 71 -7.30 -6.85 14.85
N SER A 72 -6.69 -7.86 15.48
CA SER A 72 -6.27 -9.08 14.79
C SER A 72 -7.47 -9.79 14.17
N ALA A 73 -7.41 -10.06 12.88
CA ALA A 73 -8.51 -10.60 12.09
C ALA A 73 -8.03 -11.57 10.99
N SER A 74 -6.88 -12.25 11.17
CA SER A 74 -6.34 -13.12 10.12
C SER A 74 -7.24 -14.30 9.79
N ALA A 75 -8.05 -14.79 10.73
CA ALA A 75 -9.05 -15.82 10.43
C ALA A 75 -10.10 -15.32 9.42
N MET A 76 -10.40 -14.03 9.40
CA MET A 76 -11.35 -13.42 8.48
C MET A 76 -10.65 -12.81 7.26
N GLY A 77 -9.63 -12.00 7.49
CA GLY A 77 -8.94 -11.22 6.45
C GLY A 77 -7.70 -11.91 5.85
N GLY A 78 -7.26 -13.04 6.40
CA GLY A 78 -6.03 -13.71 5.99
C GLY A 78 -4.75 -13.13 6.62
N ALA A 79 -3.62 -13.64 6.20
CA ALA A 79 -2.30 -13.25 6.69
C ALA A 79 -2.07 -11.73 6.67
N GLY A 80 -1.27 -11.21 7.60
CA GLY A 80 -0.90 -9.80 7.68
C GLY A 80 -1.91 -8.88 8.37
N THR A 81 -3.07 -9.36 8.81
CA THR A 81 -4.11 -8.54 9.44
C THR A 81 -3.95 -8.43 10.97
N THR A 82 -2.77 -8.01 11.42
CA THR A 82 -2.46 -7.87 12.86
C THR A 82 -3.17 -6.66 13.49
N GLY A 83 -3.07 -5.51 12.88
CA GLY A 83 -3.73 -4.28 13.36
C GLY A 83 -5.17 -4.15 12.92
N GLY A 84 -5.52 -4.81 11.84
CA GLY A 84 -6.82 -4.76 11.18
C GLY A 84 -6.72 -4.87 9.66
N SER A 85 -7.83 -4.62 8.97
CA SER A 85 -7.91 -4.64 7.52
C SER A 85 -8.76 -3.50 6.96
N ILE A 86 -8.50 -3.14 5.72
CA ILE A 86 -9.25 -2.15 4.95
C ILE A 86 -9.79 -2.85 3.71
N ASN A 87 -11.12 -2.87 3.54
CA ASN A 87 -11.78 -3.43 2.37
C ASN A 87 -12.52 -2.31 1.62
N MET A 88 -12.24 -2.18 0.34
CA MET A 88 -12.88 -1.23 -0.55
C MET A 88 -13.92 -1.96 -1.39
N ILE A 89 -15.16 -1.51 -1.35
CA ILE A 89 -16.25 -2.06 -2.13
C ILE A 89 -16.35 -1.28 -3.45
N SER A 90 -16.23 -1.98 -4.56
CA SER A 90 -16.24 -1.39 -5.90
C SER A 90 -17.63 -0.96 -6.32
N LYS A 91 -17.70 0.13 -7.09
CA LYS A 91 -18.89 0.54 -7.82
C LYS A 91 -19.14 -0.43 -8.97
N VAL A 92 -20.19 -1.23 -8.88
CA VAL A 92 -20.59 -2.17 -9.93
C VAL A 92 -22.01 -1.91 -10.42
N ALA A 93 -22.35 -2.43 -11.60
CA ALA A 93 -23.67 -2.29 -12.21
C ALA A 93 -24.78 -2.90 -11.33
N LYS A 94 -25.85 -2.15 -11.12
CA LYS A 94 -26.97 -2.48 -10.22
C LYS A 94 -28.33 -2.09 -10.84
N LYS A 95 -29.42 -2.53 -10.23
CA LYS A 95 -30.77 -2.13 -10.64
C LYS A 95 -30.98 -0.62 -10.52
N GLY A 96 -31.76 -0.07 -11.45
CA GLY A 96 -32.14 1.34 -11.50
C GLY A 96 -31.18 2.19 -12.33
N ASP A 97 -31.72 3.28 -12.88
CA ASP A 97 -30.98 4.24 -13.68
C ASP A 97 -30.53 5.41 -12.82
N PHE A 98 -29.30 5.84 -12.97
CA PHE A 98 -28.81 7.11 -12.44
C PHE A 98 -27.64 7.65 -13.27
N LEU A 99 -27.42 8.94 -13.17
CA LEU A 99 -26.26 9.64 -13.71
C LEU A 99 -25.88 10.75 -12.76
N GLU A 100 -24.69 10.65 -12.19
CA GLU A 100 -24.12 11.59 -11.23
C GLU A 100 -22.78 12.09 -11.73
N GLY A 101 -22.41 13.31 -11.37
CA GLY A 101 -21.12 13.86 -11.76
C GLY A 101 -20.77 15.10 -10.98
N SER A 102 -19.50 15.40 -10.93
CA SER A 102 -18.97 16.60 -10.30
C SER A 102 -17.89 17.24 -11.16
N VAL A 103 -17.80 18.56 -11.07
CA VAL A 103 -16.72 19.37 -11.65
C VAL A 103 -16.21 20.29 -10.57
N GLY A 104 -14.92 20.27 -10.31
CA GLY A 104 -14.25 21.12 -9.36
C GLY A 104 -13.14 21.92 -10.02
N ALA A 105 -12.99 23.19 -9.62
CA ALA A 105 -11.88 24.06 -9.98
C ALA A 105 -11.48 24.90 -8.76
N GLY A 106 -10.21 25.20 -8.61
CA GLY A 106 -9.71 25.93 -7.45
C GLY A 106 -8.38 26.63 -7.70
N THR A 107 -7.78 27.11 -6.61
CA THR A 107 -6.40 27.60 -6.63
C THR A 107 -5.42 26.46 -6.86
N ASP A 108 -4.16 26.77 -7.12
CA ASP A 108 -3.09 25.80 -7.33
C ASP A 108 -3.41 24.84 -8.49
N ASP A 109 -3.97 25.40 -9.55
CA ASP A 109 -4.40 24.73 -10.79
C ASP A 109 -5.31 23.50 -10.56
N TYR A 110 -6.09 23.52 -9.47
CA TYR A 110 -6.97 22.42 -9.12
C TYR A 110 -8.10 22.27 -10.14
N GLN A 111 -8.15 21.12 -10.77
CA GLN A 111 -9.17 20.71 -11.73
C GLN A 111 -9.55 19.25 -11.47
N ARG A 112 -10.83 19.00 -11.26
CA ARG A 112 -11.33 17.62 -11.09
C ARG A 112 -12.68 17.45 -11.77
N ILE A 113 -12.82 16.35 -12.47
CA ILE A 113 -14.09 15.89 -13.05
C ILE A 113 -14.35 14.45 -12.65
N THR A 114 -15.57 14.15 -12.24
CA THR A 114 -16.03 12.77 -12.04
C THR A 114 -17.38 12.57 -12.73
N LEU A 115 -17.61 11.36 -13.24
CA LEU A 115 -18.89 10.93 -13.76
C LEU A 115 -19.12 9.49 -13.35
N ASP A 116 -20.35 9.18 -12.87
CA ASP A 116 -20.80 7.84 -12.49
C ASP A 116 -22.21 7.64 -13.05
N GLY A 117 -22.35 6.73 -13.98
CA GLY A 117 -23.61 6.43 -14.62
C GLY A 117 -23.93 4.94 -14.61
N ASN A 118 -25.15 4.61 -14.21
CA ASN A 118 -25.70 3.25 -14.25
C ASN A 118 -26.93 3.20 -15.12
N LYS A 119 -26.97 2.23 -16.02
CA LYS A 119 -28.14 1.94 -16.87
C LYS A 119 -28.64 0.53 -16.61
N ASP A 120 -29.87 0.44 -16.14
CA ASP A 120 -30.63 -0.80 -16.06
C ASP A 120 -31.36 -1.01 -17.40
N PHE A 121 -31.04 -2.09 -18.11
CA PHE A 121 -31.66 -2.42 -19.40
C PHE A 121 -32.95 -3.22 -19.24
N GLY A 122 -33.31 -3.56 -17.99
CA GLY A 122 -34.36 -4.54 -17.70
C GLY A 122 -33.88 -5.99 -17.96
N ASN A 123 -34.75 -6.95 -17.74
CA ASN A 123 -34.47 -8.38 -17.93
C ASN A 123 -33.22 -8.87 -17.13
N GLY A 124 -32.92 -8.20 -16.02
CA GLY A 124 -31.81 -8.56 -15.13
C GLY A 124 -30.42 -8.16 -15.64
N ILE A 125 -30.32 -7.24 -16.56
CA ILE A 125 -29.04 -6.73 -17.10
C ILE A 125 -28.88 -5.26 -16.76
N ALA A 126 -27.72 -4.89 -16.21
CA ALA A 126 -27.32 -3.50 -16.01
C ALA A 126 -25.86 -3.28 -16.37
N ALA A 127 -25.52 -2.05 -16.75
CA ALA A 127 -24.14 -1.61 -16.95
C ALA A 127 -23.88 -0.30 -16.19
N ARG A 128 -22.68 -0.16 -15.64
CA ARG A 128 -22.24 1.05 -14.93
C ARG A 128 -20.86 1.46 -15.43
N VAL A 129 -20.59 2.75 -15.45
CA VAL A 129 -19.26 3.29 -15.68
C VAL A 129 -19.00 4.45 -14.75
N ALA A 130 -17.87 4.42 -14.06
CA ALA A 130 -17.33 5.56 -13.33
C ALA A 130 -16.05 6.03 -14.02
N VAL A 131 -15.86 7.35 -14.15
CA VAL A 131 -14.67 7.96 -14.74
C VAL A 131 -14.21 9.14 -13.88
N MET A 132 -12.90 9.42 -13.94
CA MET A 132 -12.28 10.53 -13.22
C MET A 132 -11.11 11.10 -14.02
N GLY A 133 -11.00 12.44 -14.02
CA GLY A 133 -9.80 13.18 -14.38
C GLY A 133 -9.46 14.18 -13.28
N HIS A 134 -8.19 14.33 -12.97
CA HIS A 134 -7.70 15.19 -11.90
C HIS A 134 -6.34 15.77 -12.23
N HIS A 135 -6.19 17.07 -11.93
CA HIS A 135 -4.91 17.77 -11.97
C HIS A 135 -4.89 18.83 -10.87
N ASN A 136 -3.76 18.99 -10.20
CA ASN A 136 -3.48 20.13 -9.32
C ASN A 136 -1.99 20.24 -8.98
N ASP A 137 -1.57 21.46 -8.66
CA ASP A 137 -0.32 21.72 -7.96
C ASP A 137 -0.52 21.56 -6.45
N LYS A 138 0.54 21.24 -5.72
CA LYS A 138 0.47 21.18 -4.26
C LYS A 138 0.24 22.55 -3.66
N ALA A 139 -0.85 22.72 -2.94
CA ALA A 139 -1.22 23.99 -2.34
C ALA A 139 -0.11 24.56 -1.45
N GLY A 140 0.21 25.85 -1.67
CA GLY A 140 1.24 26.57 -0.95
C GLY A 140 2.68 26.30 -1.40
N GLN A 141 2.89 25.52 -2.46
CA GLN A 141 4.17 25.45 -3.17
C GLN A 141 4.12 26.29 -4.43
N GLU A 142 5.09 27.20 -4.61
CA GLU A 142 5.14 28.07 -5.80
C GLU A 142 5.52 27.30 -7.07
N ASP A 143 6.31 26.25 -6.92
CA ASP A 143 6.86 25.49 -8.03
C ASP A 143 7.44 24.16 -7.50
N GLY A 144 6.74 23.07 -7.65
CA GLY A 144 7.15 21.79 -7.02
C GLY A 144 6.27 20.63 -7.42
N THR A 145 5.55 20.13 -6.45
CA THR A 145 4.73 18.93 -6.59
C THR A 145 3.48 19.19 -7.43
N GLU A 146 3.27 18.34 -8.40
CA GLU A 146 2.15 18.32 -9.32
C GLU A 146 1.50 16.93 -9.31
N TYR A 147 0.18 16.87 -9.44
CA TYR A 147 -0.60 15.62 -9.51
C TYR A 147 -1.42 15.60 -10.79
N ALA A 148 -1.27 14.55 -11.59
CA ALA A 148 -2.07 14.31 -12.78
C ALA A 148 -2.59 12.88 -12.81
N ARG A 149 -3.92 12.71 -12.78
CA ARG A 149 -4.54 11.40 -12.59
C ARG A 149 -5.75 11.22 -13.50
N ALA A 150 -5.93 10.01 -14.02
CA ALA A 150 -7.10 9.65 -14.80
C ALA A 150 -7.49 8.19 -14.56
N GLY A 151 -8.79 7.94 -14.45
CA GLY A 151 -9.28 6.59 -14.20
C GLY A 151 -10.63 6.31 -14.84
N ILE A 152 -10.89 5.00 -15.06
CA ILE A 152 -12.16 4.48 -15.56
C ILE A 152 -12.46 3.12 -14.93
N ALA A 153 -13.74 2.89 -14.59
CA ALA A 153 -14.23 1.65 -14.00
C ALA A 153 -15.58 1.25 -14.62
N PRO A 154 -15.59 0.56 -15.77
CA PRO A 154 -16.80 -0.03 -16.33
C PRO A 154 -17.14 -1.37 -15.66
N SER A 155 -18.43 -1.67 -15.58
CA SER A 155 -18.95 -2.98 -15.17
C SER A 155 -20.25 -3.33 -15.86
N ILE A 156 -20.55 -4.62 -15.96
CA ILE A 156 -21.81 -5.15 -16.43
C ILE A 156 -22.23 -6.33 -15.53
N THR A 157 -23.49 -6.34 -15.14
CA THR A 157 -24.07 -7.43 -14.34
C THR A 157 -25.23 -8.06 -15.10
N PHE A 158 -25.25 -9.39 -15.15
CA PHE A 158 -26.30 -10.22 -15.70
C PHE A 158 -26.99 -10.99 -14.58
N GLY A 159 -28.26 -11.30 -14.79
CA GLY A 159 -29.02 -12.14 -13.87
C GLY A 159 -29.48 -11.44 -12.60
N LEU A 160 -29.58 -10.10 -12.57
CA LEU A 160 -30.04 -9.32 -11.41
C LEU A 160 -31.43 -9.72 -10.87
N ASP A 161 -32.23 -10.41 -11.68
CA ASP A 161 -33.56 -10.91 -11.34
C ASP A 161 -33.62 -12.44 -11.21
N SER A 162 -32.46 -13.11 -11.13
CA SER A 162 -32.38 -14.57 -11.09
C SER A 162 -31.49 -15.08 -9.97
N ASP A 163 -31.59 -16.38 -9.70
CA ASP A 163 -30.74 -17.05 -8.71
C ASP A 163 -29.26 -17.11 -9.14
N THR A 164 -28.99 -16.90 -10.45
CA THR A 164 -27.63 -16.90 -10.99
C THR A 164 -27.28 -15.50 -11.48
N ARG A 165 -26.23 -14.93 -10.92
CA ARG A 165 -25.71 -13.62 -11.26
C ARG A 165 -24.27 -13.70 -11.74
N ALA A 166 -23.92 -12.90 -12.74
CA ALA A 166 -22.57 -12.76 -13.23
C ALA A 166 -22.22 -11.27 -13.36
N THR A 167 -21.17 -10.82 -12.68
CA THR A 167 -20.65 -9.47 -12.78
C THR A 167 -19.27 -9.49 -13.41
N LEU A 168 -19.09 -8.71 -14.47
CA LEU A 168 -17.79 -8.44 -15.08
C LEU A 168 -17.44 -7.00 -14.79
N SER A 169 -16.27 -6.74 -14.25
CA SER A 169 -15.80 -5.39 -14.01
C SER A 169 -14.35 -5.22 -14.41
N TYR A 170 -13.99 -4.00 -14.77
CA TYR A 170 -12.64 -3.59 -15.07
C TYR A 170 -12.36 -2.26 -14.37
N TYR A 171 -11.15 -2.11 -13.86
CA TYR A 171 -10.65 -0.89 -13.24
C TYR A 171 -9.33 -0.50 -13.89
N TYR A 172 -9.17 0.77 -14.17
CA TYR A 172 -7.94 1.37 -14.63
C TYR A 172 -7.71 2.72 -13.96
N LEU A 173 -6.52 2.90 -13.39
CA LEU A 173 -6.05 4.17 -12.85
C LEU A 173 -4.62 4.41 -13.32
N LYS A 174 -4.37 5.59 -13.85
CA LYS A 174 -3.03 6.10 -14.15
C LYS A 174 -2.78 7.36 -13.35
N THR A 175 -1.60 7.43 -12.71
CA THR A 175 -1.10 8.63 -12.04
C THR A 175 0.25 9.02 -12.61
N ASP A 176 0.48 10.32 -12.75
CA ASP A 176 1.77 10.92 -13.12
C ASP A 176 1.97 12.09 -12.18
N ASP A 177 2.64 11.82 -11.06
CA ASP A 177 2.79 12.76 -9.96
C ASP A 177 4.27 13.19 -9.85
N THR A 178 4.52 14.43 -9.45
CA THR A 178 5.83 14.87 -8.98
C THR A 178 5.85 14.78 -7.45
N PRO A 179 6.65 13.89 -6.87
CA PRO A 179 6.63 13.63 -5.44
C PRO A 179 7.34 14.70 -4.62
N ASP A 180 6.93 14.87 -3.36
CA ASP A 180 7.54 15.79 -2.39
C ASP A 180 7.91 15.04 -1.11
N SER A 181 9.20 14.99 -0.81
CA SER A 181 9.73 14.37 0.41
C SER A 181 9.68 15.28 1.65
N GLY A 182 9.13 16.49 1.49
CA GLY A 182 8.99 17.45 2.58
C GLY A 182 10.29 18.20 2.92
N ILE A 183 10.32 18.70 4.15
CA ILE A 183 11.40 19.58 4.65
C ILE A 183 12.44 18.73 5.40
N PRO A 184 13.76 19.01 5.19
CA PRO A 184 14.81 18.34 5.93
C PRO A 184 14.62 18.46 7.44
N TYR A 185 14.93 17.38 8.13
CA TYR A 185 14.81 17.28 9.57
C TYR A 185 16.12 17.70 10.25
N ASN A 186 16.01 18.46 11.34
CA ASN A 186 17.14 18.82 12.16
C ASN A 186 17.54 17.63 13.05
N ASN A 187 18.39 16.75 12.51
CA ASN A 187 18.74 15.51 13.15
C ASN A 187 19.56 15.73 14.44
N PRO A 188 19.07 15.30 15.62
CA PRO A 188 19.84 15.36 16.87
C PRO A 188 20.94 14.32 16.95
N PHE A 189 20.97 13.32 16.06
CA PHE A 189 21.92 12.22 16.07
C PHE A 189 22.60 12.06 14.73
N GLY A 190 23.94 12.10 14.71
CA GLY A 190 24.71 11.84 13.49
C GLY A 190 24.85 10.34 13.20
N ALA A 191 24.78 9.96 11.92
CA ALA A 191 25.18 8.64 11.49
C ALA A 191 26.69 8.44 11.69
N PRO A 192 27.16 7.27 12.15
CA PRO A 192 28.58 6.99 12.26
C PRO A 192 29.20 6.80 10.88
N ARG A 193 30.25 7.57 10.57
CA ARG A 193 31.00 7.42 9.30
C ARG A 193 31.85 6.15 9.21
N THR A 194 32.01 5.39 10.30
CA THR A 194 33.00 4.30 10.38
C THR A 194 32.43 2.98 10.91
N GLY A 195 31.14 2.73 10.76
CA GLY A 195 30.53 1.45 11.18
C GLY A 195 30.42 1.23 12.69
N ALA A 196 30.97 2.13 13.53
CA ALA A 196 30.70 2.13 14.97
C ALA A 196 29.45 2.99 15.23
N ILE A 197 28.51 2.47 16.00
CA ILE A 197 27.33 3.22 16.43
C ILE A 197 27.80 4.32 17.38
N ASP A 198 27.97 5.53 16.88
CA ASP A 198 28.34 6.70 17.66
C ASP A 198 27.10 7.61 17.79
N TYR A 199 26.38 7.42 18.89
CA TYR A 199 25.20 8.23 19.24
C TYR A 199 25.59 9.59 19.86
N ARG A 200 26.70 10.18 19.45
CA ARG A 200 27.00 11.54 19.91
C ARG A 200 25.89 12.49 19.47
N PRO A 201 25.29 13.23 20.41
CA PRO A 201 24.25 14.17 20.05
C PRO A 201 24.83 15.23 19.11
N LEU A 202 24.20 15.37 17.94
CA LEU A 202 24.35 16.58 17.15
C LEU A 202 23.62 17.71 17.88
N ASN A 203 23.96 18.95 17.62
CA ASN A 203 23.24 20.10 18.17
C ASN A 203 21.84 20.29 17.56
N GLY A 204 21.32 19.26 16.90
CA GLY A 204 19.99 19.23 16.34
C GLY A 204 18.91 19.18 17.41
N ASN A 205 17.79 19.86 17.17
CA ASN A 205 16.68 19.99 18.11
C ASN A 205 15.55 18.98 17.86
N GLY A 206 15.71 18.05 16.92
CA GLY A 206 14.70 17.06 16.57
C GLY A 206 13.43 17.63 15.93
N LYS A 207 13.53 18.74 15.22
CA LYS A 207 12.41 19.41 14.54
C LYS A 207 12.74 19.63 13.05
N PRO A 208 11.76 19.85 12.20
CA PRO A 208 12.01 20.31 10.84
C PRO A 208 12.86 21.58 10.84
N ILE A 209 13.74 21.71 9.86
CA ILE A 209 14.56 22.91 9.68
C ILE A 209 13.65 24.10 9.37
N ASP A 210 13.96 25.27 9.94
CA ASP A 210 13.22 26.49 9.67
C ASP A 210 13.56 27.02 8.27
N VAL A 211 12.61 26.90 7.36
CA VAL A 211 12.71 27.31 5.96
C VAL A 211 11.44 28.04 5.52
N LYS A 212 11.49 28.75 4.41
CA LYS A 212 10.30 29.35 3.80
C LYS A 212 9.24 28.27 3.54
N GLN A 213 8.00 28.54 3.89
CA GLN A 213 6.87 27.66 3.57
C GLN A 213 6.79 27.42 2.05
N GLY A 214 6.43 26.20 1.65
CA GLY A 214 6.31 25.81 0.24
C GLY A 214 7.65 25.46 -0.42
N MET A 215 8.72 25.29 0.36
CA MET A 215 10.01 24.89 -0.17
C MET A 215 9.96 23.48 -0.76
N TYR A 216 10.50 23.30 -1.97
CA TYR A 216 10.62 22.03 -2.66
C TYR A 216 12.10 21.68 -2.89
N TYR A 217 12.49 20.45 -2.54
CA TYR A 217 13.90 20.01 -2.62
C TYR A 217 14.19 19.05 -3.78
N GLY A 218 13.17 18.64 -4.52
CA GLY A 218 13.29 17.77 -5.68
C GLY A 218 13.75 18.50 -6.94
N TRP A 219 13.96 17.73 -8.00
CA TRP A 219 14.25 18.23 -9.34
C TRP A 219 13.01 18.02 -10.21
N LYS A 220 12.39 19.10 -10.69
CA LYS A 220 11.14 19.01 -11.48
C LYS A 220 11.28 18.23 -12.79
N ASP A 221 12.43 18.28 -13.42
CA ASP A 221 12.72 17.61 -14.68
C ASP A 221 13.39 16.23 -14.53
N ARG A 222 13.53 15.76 -13.27
CA ARG A 222 14.06 14.44 -12.95
C ARG A 222 13.11 13.61 -12.11
N ASP A 223 12.55 14.20 -11.06
CA ASP A 223 11.79 13.49 -10.04
C ASP A 223 10.36 13.24 -10.54
N PHE A 224 9.90 12.01 -10.39
CA PHE A 224 8.57 11.59 -10.83
C PHE A 224 8.09 10.38 -10.01
N GLN A 225 6.78 10.19 -10.01
CA GLN A 225 6.12 8.98 -9.52
C GLN A 225 4.97 8.64 -10.47
N LYS A 226 5.13 7.57 -11.22
CA LYS A 226 4.16 7.09 -12.21
C LYS A 226 3.62 5.76 -11.76
N GLN A 227 2.30 5.67 -11.66
CA GLN A 227 1.64 4.41 -11.35
C GLN A 227 0.57 4.11 -12.41
N GLU A 228 0.45 2.83 -12.75
CA GLU A 228 -0.59 2.33 -13.61
C GLU A 228 -1.16 1.05 -13.00
N ASN A 229 -2.44 1.10 -12.61
CA ASN A 229 -3.11 0.02 -11.91
C ASN A 229 -4.31 -0.44 -12.71
N GLN A 230 -4.39 -1.74 -12.95
CA GLN A 230 -5.46 -2.38 -13.70
C GLN A 230 -5.99 -3.58 -12.91
N SER A 231 -7.30 -3.77 -12.93
CA SER A 231 -7.94 -4.95 -12.34
C SER A 231 -9.09 -5.42 -13.22
N GLY A 232 -9.08 -6.68 -13.60
CA GLY A 232 -10.19 -7.35 -14.25
C GLY A 232 -10.82 -8.37 -13.31
N THR A 233 -12.13 -8.28 -13.06
CA THR A 233 -12.84 -9.16 -12.12
C THR A 233 -14.00 -9.85 -12.82
N ILE A 234 -14.12 -11.15 -12.58
CA ILE A 234 -15.28 -11.96 -12.90
C ILE A 234 -15.85 -12.50 -11.59
N LYS A 235 -17.08 -12.13 -11.25
CA LYS A 235 -17.79 -12.65 -10.08
C LYS A 235 -19.03 -13.42 -10.53
N LEU A 236 -19.13 -14.67 -10.14
CA LEU A 236 -20.28 -15.55 -10.36
C LEU A 236 -20.93 -15.86 -9.02
N GLU A 237 -22.24 -15.74 -8.94
CA GLU A 237 -23.02 -16.06 -7.73
C GLU A 237 -24.22 -16.90 -8.13
N HIS A 238 -24.49 -17.94 -7.33
CA HIS A 238 -25.64 -18.79 -7.51
C HIS A 238 -26.30 -19.10 -6.17
N ASP A 239 -27.56 -18.71 -6.04
CA ASP A 239 -28.39 -19.03 -4.88
C ASP A 239 -28.87 -20.46 -4.99
N LEU A 240 -28.21 -21.38 -4.27
CA LEU A 240 -28.57 -22.80 -4.20
C LEU A 240 -29.93 -22.98 -3.52
N THR A 241 -30.23 -22.11 -2.57
CA THR A 241 -31.51 -21.96 -1.88
C THR A 241 -31.65 -20.51 -1.43
N ASP A 242 -32.83 -20.12 -0.91
CA ASP A 242 -33.06 -18.76 -0.34
C ASP A 242 -32.05 -18.36 0.75
N ASN A 243 -31.36 -19.32 1.34
CA ASN A 243 -30.45 -19.11 2.47
C ASN A 243 -29.02 -19.61 2.20
N LEU A 244 -28.68 -20.00 0.98
CA LEU A 244 -27.38 -20.60 0.66
C LEU A 244 -26.91 -20.14 -0.71
N THR A 245 -25.82 -19.38 -0.75
CA THR A 245 -25.23 -18.84 -1.98
C THR A 245 -23.82 -19.39 -2.18
N LEU A 246 -23.57 -19.95 -3.36
CA LEU A 246 -22.23 -20.27 -3.83
C LEU A 246 -21.71 -19.11 -4.69
N SER A 247 -20.50 -18.64 -4.41
CA SER A 247 -19.85 -17.58 -5.19
C SER A 247 -18.45 -17.97 -5.60
N ASN A 248 -18.05 -17.52 -6.79
CA ASN A 248 -16.66 -17.57 -7.25
C ASN A 248 -16.26 -16.18 -7.73
N THR A 249 -15.10 -15.71 -7.30
CA THR A 249 -14.52 -14.44 -7.71
C THR A 249 -13.12 -14.65 -8.23
N ALA A 250 -12.90 -14.44 -9.53
CA ALA A 250 -11.61 -14.48 -10.18
C ALA A 250 -11.15 -13.04 -10.50
N VAL A 251 -9.95 -12.67 -10.06
CA VAL A 251 -9.37 -11.33 -10.23
C VAL A 251 -7.99 -11.45 -10.84
N TYR A 252 -7.74 -10.64 -11.85
CA TYR A 252 -6.40 -10.41 -12.37
C TYR A 252 -6.03 -8.94 -12.20
N ASN A 253 -4.97 -8.69 -11.42
CA ASN A 253 -4.44 -7.36 -11.17
C ASN A 253 -3.10 -7.20 -11.87
N LYS A 254 -2.87 -6.01 -12.43
CA LYS A 254 -1.58 -5.55 -12.90
C LYS A 254 -1.27 -4.19 -12.33
N SER A 255 -0.13 -4.06 -11.67
CA SER A 255 0.34 -2.82 -11.06
C SER A 255 1.73 -2.48 -11.58
N LYS A 256 1.91 -1.24 -12.02
CA LYS A 256 3.21 -0.66 -12.33
C LYS A 256 3.47 0.49 -11.38
N ASN A 257 4.67 0.50 -10.80
CA ASN A 257 5.11 1.54 -9.89
C ASN A 257 6.53 1.96 -10.27
N ASP A 258 6.64 3.14 -10.85
CA ASP A 258 7.89 3.68 -11.39
C ASP A 258 8.14 5.06 -10.79
N TYR A 259 9.21 5.18 -9.99
CA TYR A 259 9.53 6.43 -9.35
C TYR A 259 11.03 6.67 -9.19
N LEU A 260 11.34 7.94 -9.19
CA LEU A 260 12.60 8.50 -8.71
C LEU A 260 12.30 9.82 -8.03
N TRP A 261 12.78 9.99 -6.81
CA TRP A 261 12.60 11.24 -6.08
C TRP A 261 13.81 11.62 -5.22
N THR A 262 13.89 12.90 -4.92
CA THR A 262 14.87 13.46 -3.99
C THR A 262 14.38 13.33 -2.55
N ASN A 263 15.21 12.76 -1.70
CA ASN A 263 15.06 12.78 -0.26
C ASN A 263 16.13 13.71 0.34
N PRO A 264 15.76 14.91 0.81
CA PRO A 264 16.73 15.82 1.43
C PRO A 264 17.17 15.27 2.79
N ASP A 265 18.41 14.78 2.87
CA ASP A 265 18.94 14.02 3.99
C ASP A 265 20.10 14.76 4.66
N ASP A 266 20.00 14.98 5.97
CA ASP A 266 21.06 15.55 6.81
C ASP A 266 21.72 14.51 7.75
N SER A 267 21.52 13.22 7.53
CA SER A 267 22.12 12.15 8.34
C SER A 267 23.64 12.23 8.41
N GLN A 268 24.27 12.85 7.43
CA GLN A 268 25.71 13.09 7.40
C GLN A 268 26.13 14.35 8.19
N GLY A 269 25.18 15.13 8.71
CA GLY A 269 25.43 16.34 9.49
C GLY A 269 26.05 17.47 8.66
N ASN A 270 25.64 17.63 7.42
CA ASN A 270 26.10 18.70 6.53
C ASN A 270 25.54 20.08 6.92
N PHE A 271 24.34 20.10 7.49
CA PHE A 271 23.67 21.33 7.91
C PHE A 271 24.02 21.72 9.36
N TYR A 272 24.23 20.74 10.23
CA TYR A 272 24.58 20.96 11.63
C TYR A 272 26.04 20.65 11.91
N ASN A 273 26.71 21.57 12.61
CA ASN A 273 28.09 21.39 13.06
C ASN A 273 28.24 20.12 13.89
N LYS A 274 28.90 19.14 13.33
CA LYS A 274 29.60 18.16 14.17
C LYS A 274 30.81 18.86 14.80
N PRO A 275 31.09 18.71 16.09
CA PRO A 275 32.27 19.28 16.74
C PRO A 275 33.60 18.94 16.04
N GLU A 276 33.59 17.87 15.24
CA GLU A 276 34.73 17.37 14.48
C GLU A 276 34.92 18.09 13.12
N PHE A 277 33.88 18.76 12.63
CA PHE A 277 33.91 19.54 11.38
C PHE A 277 33.92 21.03 11.73
N THR A 278 35.03 21.48 12.26
CA THR A 278 35.19 22.72 12.99
C THR A 278 34.91 24.02 12.22
N ASN A 279 34.48 23.99 10.96
CA ASN A 279 34.43 25.23 10.21
C ASN A 279 33.31 25.41 9.15
N GLN A 280 32.32 24.53 9.03
CA GLN A 280 31.39 24.71 7.91
C GLN A 280 29.96 24.28 8.25
N LEU A 281 29.15 25.23 8.64
CA LEU A 281 27.73 25.25 8.30
C LEU A 281 27.67 25.44 6.78
N VAL A 282 27.57 24.37 6.02
CA VAL A 282 27.59 24.45 4.56
C VAL A 282 26.25 24.96 4.05
N GLY A 283 25.18 24.88 4.89
CA GLY A 283 23.83 25.28 4.52
C GLY A 283 23.21 24.40 3.43
N ASN A 284 23.82 23.25 3.17
CA ASN A 284 23.40 22.28 2.18
C ASN A 284 22.96 20.97 2.83
N VAL A 285 22.08 20.23 2.17
CA VAL A 285 21.70 18.86 2.52
C VAL A 285 21.99 17.94 1.35
N TRP A 286 22.23 16.68 1.67
CA TRP A 286 22.37 15.63 0.67
C TRP A 286 21.04 15.39 -0.03
N ALA A 287 21.00 15.58 -1.34
CA ALA A 287 19.86 15.29 -2.19
C ALA A 287 19.86 13.78 -2.57
N ARG A 288 19.73 12.92 -1.53
CA ARG A 288 19.66 11.48 -1.69
C ARG A 288 18.52 11.13 -2.64
N ALA A 289 18.77 10.26 -3.60
CA ALA A 289 17.73 9.77 -4.48
C ALA A 289 17.24 8.39 -4.02
N ASN A 290 15.93 8.23 -4.01
CA ASN A 290 15.26 6.94 -3.87
C ASN A 290 14.55 6.62 -5.17
N SER A 291 14.63 5.38 -5.63
CA SER A 291 14.01 4.98 -6.88
C SER A 291 13.60 3.52 -6.87
N ARG A 292 12.58 3.22 -7.65
CA ARG A 292 12.11 1.85 -7.93
C ARG A 292 11.41 1.81 -9.27
N VAL A 293 11.56 0.71 -9.96
CA VAL A 293 10.73 0.29 -11.07
C VAL A 293 10.21 -1.09 -10.72
N ALA A 294 8.90 -1.23 -10.56
CA ALA A 294 8.25 -2.49 -10.22
C ALA A 294 7.05 -2.73 -11.13
N ASP A 295 6.98 -3.94 -11.67
CA ASP A 295 5.83 -4.48 -12.40
C ASP A 295 5.32 -5.70 -11.62
N THR A 296 4.06 -5.67 -11.19
CA THR A 296 3.43 -6.75 -10.43
C THR A 296 2.19 -7.26 -11.14
N ASP A 297 2.15 -8.54 -11.39
CA ASP A 297 0.98 -9.27 -11.89
C ASP A 297 0.46 -10.20 -10.79
N THR A 298 -0.86 -10.19 -10.54
CA THR A 298 -1.48 -11.05 -9.52
C THR A 298 -2.75 -11.68 -10.07
N PHE A 299 -2.84 -12.99 -10.01
CA PHE A 299 -4.08 -13.72 -10.22
C PHE A 299 -4.60 -14.27 -8.88
N THR A 300 -5.87 -14.03 -8.58
CA THR A 300 -6.53 -14.58 -7.38
C THR A 300 -7.87 -15.20 -7.77
N ASP A 301 -8.14 -16.38 -7.27
CA ASP A 301 -9.44 -17.06 -7.39
C ASP A 301 -9.97 -17.44 -6.01
N GLN A 302 -11.18 -17.01 -5.72
CA GLN A 302 -11.89 -17.25 -4.47
C GLN A 302 -13.18 -18.01 -4.73
N LEU A 303 -13.37 -19.14 -4.04
CA LEU A 303 -14.62 -19.88 -3.98
C LEU A 303 -15.19 -19.79 -2.57
N ALA A 304 -16.43 -19.34 -2.42
CA ALA A 304 -17.07 -19.21 -1.11
C ALA A 304 -18.51 -19.75 -1.13
N LEU A 305 -18.85 -20.42 -0.05
CA LEU A 305 -20.21 -20.85 0.27
C LEU A 305 -20.68 -20.08 1.50
N THR A 306 -21.65 -19.20 1.33
CA THR A 306 -22.22 -18.40 2.41
C THR A 306 -23.65 -18.81 2.66
N GLY A 307 -24.06 -18.78 3.91
CA GLY A 307 -25.44 -19.15 4.17
C GLY A 307 -25.88 -19.03 5.62
N LYS A 308 -27.16 -19.36 5.82
CA LYS A 308 -27.83 -19.39 7.11
C LYS A 308 -28.53 -20.71 7.31
N PHE A 309 -28.38 -21.30 8.48
CA PHE A 309 -29.10 -22.52 8.89
C PHE A 309 -29.36 -22.53 10.39
N ASN A 310 -30.19 -23.45 10.85
CA ASN A 310 -30.49 -23.59 12.26
C ASN A 310 -30.10 -25.00 12.76
N THR A 311 -29.50 -25.05 13.94
CA THR A 311 -29.32 -26.30 14.72
C THR A 311 -30.14 -26.20 15.99
N GLY A 312 -31.34 -26.75 15.93
CA GLY A 312 -32.30 -26.59 17.01
C GLY A 312 -32.72 -25.13 17.19
N ARG A 313 -32.31 -24.51 18.31
CA ARG A 313 -32.60 -23.09 18.61
C ARG A 313 -31.48 -22.14 18.19
N LEU A 314 -30.33 -22.66 17.78
CA LEU A 314 -29.19 -21.87 17.38
C LEU A 314 -29.36 -21.45 15.91
N LYS A 315 -29.14 -20.18 15.64
CA LYS A 315 -29.10 -19.65 14.27
C LYS A 315 -27.66 -19.45 13.87
N HIS A 316 -27.28 -19.99 12.74
CA HIS A 316 -25.95 -19.89 12.16
C HIS A 316 -25.96 -18.99 10.94
N SER A 317 -24.93 -18.12 10.83
CA SER A 317 -24.60 -17.40 9.60
C SER A 317 -23.13 -17.67 9.31
N PHE A 318 -22.84 -18.44 8.26
CA PHE A 318 -21.50 -18.94 8.00
C PHE A 318 -20.94 -18.48 6.66
N ASN A 319 -19.60 -18.49 6.58
CA ASN A 319 -18.82 -18.35 5.35
C ASN A 319 -17.72 -19.42 5.34
N LEU A 320 -17.81 -20.34 4.40
CA LEU A 320 -16.79 -21.34 4.10
C LEU A 320 -16.15 -20.99 2.78
N GLY A 321 -14.83 -20.83 2.74
CA GLY A 321 -14.15 -20.43 1.52
C GLY A 321 -12.80 -21.10 1.32
N ALA A 322 -12.38 -21.07 0.06
CA ALA A 322 -11.03 -21.41 -0.38
C ALA A 322 -10.51 -20.31 -1.32
N GLU A 323 -9.24 -20.02 -1.23
CA GLU A 323 -8.58 -18.99 -2.04
C GLU A 323 -7.25 -19.52 -2.56
N TYR A 324 -6.95 -19.19 -3.80
CA TYR A 324 -5.64 -19.34 -4.42
C TYR A 324 -5.18 -18.01 -4.98
N SER A 325 -3.93 -17.64 -4.75
CA SER A 325 -3.31 -16.46 -5.35
C SER A 325 -1.91 -16.78 -5.86
N ASP A 326 -1.56 -16.20 -7.01
CA ASP A 326 -0.22 -16.24 -7.61
C ASP A 326 0.17 -14.81 -7.97
N GLN A 327 1.19 -14.28 -7.30
CA GLN A 327 1.71 -12.94 -7.51
C GLN A 327 3.15 -13.02 -7.99
N GLU A 328 3.46 -12.34 -9.08
CA GLU A 328 4.81 -12.19 -9.61
C GLU A 328 5.17 -10.71 -9.69
N THR A 329 6.35 -10.35 -9.20
CA THR A 329 6.87 -8.99 -9.25
C THR A 329 8.27 -8.97 -9.81
N ASP A 330 8.46 -8.19 -10.88
CA ASP A 330 9.76 -7.79 -11.39
C ASP A 330 10.11 -6.41 -10.84
N ARG A 331 11.30 -6.30 -10.22
CA ARG A 331 11.74 -5.06 -9.57
C ARG A 331 13.18 -4.73 -9.91
N THR A 332 13.44 -3.45 -10.14
CA THR A 332 14.77 -2.87 -10.27
C THR A 332 14.79 -1.43 -9.73
N GLN A 333 15.88 -0.72 -9.91
CA GLN A 333 16.05 0.68 -9.49
C GLN A 333 16.82 1.47 -10.54
N TYR A 334 16.77 2.80 -10.43
CA TYR A 334 17.57 3.67 -11.30
C TYR A 334 19.01 3.80 -10.81
N ILE A 335 19.92 3.86 -11.75
CA ILE A 335 21.29 4.31 -11.59
C ILE A 335 21.35 5.77 -12.04
N ILE A 336 21.95 6.64 -11.24
CA ILE A 336 22.03 8.07 -11.47
C ILE A 336 23.47 8.43 -11.81
N ASN A 337 23.70 9.06 -12.95
CA ASN A 337 25.03 9.43 -13.45
C ASN A 337 26.03 8.25 -13.48
N GLY A 338 25.55 7.05 -13.69
CA GLY A 338 26.37 5.83 -13.67
C GLY A 338 26.76 5.34 -12.29
N GLU A 339 26.23 5.95 -11.23
CA GLU A 339 26.52 5.59 -9.84
C GLU A 339 25.32 4.90 -9.18
N ASN A 340 25.61 4.02 -8.23
CA ASN A 340 24.59 3.37 -7.42
C ASN A 340 23.68 4.41 -6.73
N THR A 341 22.38 4.15 -6.71
CA THR A 341 21.29 5.08 -6.39
C THR A 341 21.40 5.84 -5.11
N THR A 342 22.04 5.32 -4.09
CA THR A 342 22.13 6.06 -2.83
C THR A 342 23.12 7.22 -2.91
N GLY A 343 24.04 7.20 -3.90
CA GLY A 343 25.04 8.27 -4.04
C GLY A 343 25.81 8.57 -2.76
N SER A 344 25.96 7.58 -1.86
CA SER A 344 26.53 7.78 -0.53
C SER A 344 27.98 8.29 -0.58
N ALA A 345 28.69 8.01 -1.66
CA ALA A 345 30.02 8.59 -1.92
C ALA A 345 29.97 10.13 -2.08
N TYR A 346 28.82 10.67 -2.44
CA TYR A 346 28.60 12.10 -2.70
C TYR A 346 27.82 12.79 -1.59
N SER A 347 27.61 12.14 -0.46
CA SER A 347 26.84 12.68 0.68
C SER A 347 27.56 13.80 1.45
N ASP A 348 28.84 14.05 1.17
CA ASP A 348 29.63 15.16 1.78
C ASP A 348 29.36 16.46 1.03
N CYS A 349 28.43 17.25 1.55
CA CYS A 349 28.02 18.53 0.95
C CYS A 349 28.98 19.70 1.23
N SER A 350 30.12 19.45 1.89
CA SER A 350 31.21 20.43 1.98
C SER A 350 32.01 20.53 0.68
N LYS A 351 31.90 19.53 -0.18
CA LYS A 351 32.58 19.46 -1.45
C LYS A 351 31.81 20.17 -2.54
N SER A 352 32.45 21.14 -3.19
CA SER A 352 31.83 21.93 -4.26
C SER A 352 31.39 21.08 -5.45
N GLU A 353 32.12 20.00 -5.75
CA GLU A 353 31.76 19.05 -6.80
C GLU A 353 30.44 18.33 -6.52
N ASN A 354 30.14 18.02 -5.26
CA ASN A 354 28.88 17.35 -4.89
C ASN A 354 27.68 18.31 -4.98
N VAL A 355 27.91 19.60 -4.76
CA VAL A 355 26.89 20.64 -4.97
C VAL A 355 26.67 20.89 -6.47
N SER A 356 27.76 21.03 -7.23
CA SER A 356 27.66 21.31 -8.68
C SER A 356 27.09 20.15 -9.50
N SER A 357 27.28 18.91 -9.03
CA SER A 357 26.70 17.70 -9.66
C SER A 357 25.27 17.40 -9.24
N GLY A 358 24.68 18.21 -8.33
CA GLY A 358 23.29 18.02 -7.87
C GLY A 358 23.10 16.95 -6.78
N TRP A 359 24.18 16.37 -6.26
CA TRP A 359 24.08 15.45 -5.11
C TRP A 359 23.83 16.15 -3.77
N CYS A 360 24.05 17.46 -3.74
CA CYS A 360 23.77 18.31 -2.59
C CYS A 360 23.03 19.57 -3.04
N THR A 361 22.13 20.05 -2.20
CA THR A 361 21.35 21.27 -2.48
C THR A 361 21.29 22.18 -1.26
N SER A 362 21.15 23.49 -1.49
CA SER A 362 20.99 24.46 -0.39
C SER A 362 19.65 24.24 0.32
N VAL A 363 19.68 24.30 1.64
CA VAL A 363 18.47 24.21 2.47
C VAL A 363 17.58 25.44 2.29
N GLN A 364 18.16 26.64 2.17
CA GLN A 364 17.42 27.90 2.08
C GLN A 364 17.08 28.29 0.63
N ASN A 365 17.81 27.78 -0.34
CA ASN A 365 17.60 28.07 -1.74
C ASN A 365 17.97 26.84 -2.59
N PRO A 366 17.14 25.79 -2.56
CA PRO A 366 17.41 24.55 -3.30
C PRO A 366 17.50 24.83 -4.80
N ASN A 367 18.50 24.22 -5.45
CA ASN A 367 18.62 24.31 -6.89
C ASN A 367 17.58 23.38 -7.53
N ARG A 368 16.61 23.96 -8.21
CA ARG A 368 15.52 23.26 -8.94
C ARG A 368 15.59 23.53 -10.44
N GLY A 369 16.73 24.07 -10.89
CA GLY A 369 16.98 24.31 -12.31
C GLY A 369 17.06 23.03 -13.11
N GLN A 370 17.38 23.16 -14.38
CA GLN A 370 17.48 22.00 -15.26
C GLN A 370 18.54 21.02 -14.75
N TRP A 371 18.11 19.78 -14.51
CA TRP A 371 19.01 18.69 -14.18
C TRP A 371 19.71 18.18 -15.45
N THR A 372 21.03 18.08 -15.41
CA THR A 372 21.86 17.73 -16.58
C THR A 372 22.44 16.32 -16.52
N GLY A 373 22.07 15.55 -15.50
CA GLY A 373 22.53 14.17 -15.34
C GLY A 373 21.80 13.17 -16.24
N SER A 374 22.02 11.89 -15.98
CA SER A 374 21.37 10.76 -16.66
C SER A 374 20.81 9.77 -15.64
N ILE A 375 19.71 9.14 -15.99
CA ILE A 375 19.15 8.00 -15.25
C ILE A 375 19.04 6.79 -16.20
N SER A 376 19.27 5.58 -15.67
CA SER A 376 19.15 4.33 -16.39
C SER A 376 18.90 3.19 -15.41
N THR A 377 18.23 2.15 -15.80
CA THR A 377 18.16 0.89 -15.05
C THR A 377 19.29 -0.08 -15.44
N GLU A 378 20.08 0.25 -16.45
CA GLU A 378 21.21 -0.56 -16.89
C GLU A 378 22.29 -0.65 -15.83
N GLY A 379 22.71 -1.85 -15.50
CA GLY A 379 23.71 -2.09 -14.43
C GLY A 379 23.16 -2.17 -13.02
N ALA A 380 21.87 -1.95 -12.82
CA ALA A 380 21.20 -2.16 -11.54
C ALA A 380 20.88 -3.65 -11.30
N ASP A 381 20.70 -4.01 -10.02
CA ASP A 381 20.22 -5.33 -9.65
C ASP A 381 18.78 -5.53 -10.13
N GLN A 382 18.49 -6.78 -10.55
CA GLN A 382 17.16 -7.21 -10.97
C GLN A 382 16.62 -8.22 -9.96
N TYR A 383 15.38 -8.08 -9.57
CA TYR A 383 14.69 -8.98 -8.65
C TYR A 383 13.42 -9.49 -9.32
N ASN A 384 13.26 -10.81 -9.37
CA ASN A 384 12.00 -11.44 -9.70
C ASN A 384 11.53 -12.19 -8.45
N THR A 385 10.32 -11.89 -7.99
CA THR A 385 9.73 -12.50 -6.79
C THR A 385 8.38 -13.08 -7.15
N GLN A 386 8.19 -14.38 -6.87
CA GLN A 386 6.90 -15.04 -7.00
C GLN A 386 6.41 -15.50 -5.63
N THR A 387 5.16 -15.16 -5.29
CA THR A 387 4.48 -15.63 -4.07
C THR A 387 3.19 -16.33 -4.46
N LYS A 388 3.08 -17.60 -4.11
CA LYS A 388 1.86 -18.40 -4.23
C LYS A 388 1.25 -18.60 -2.86
N SER A 389 -0.06 -18.37 -2.74
CA SER A 389 -0.77 -18.66 -1.52
C SER A 389 -2.00 -19.52 -1.76
N THR A 390 -2.29 -20.41 -0.81
CA THR A 390 -3.50 -21.21 -0.79
C THR A 390 -4.11 -21.14 0.60
N SER A 391 -5.40 -20.90 0.69
CA SER A 391 -6.09 -20.75 1.97
C SER A 391 -7.41 -21.48 1.98
N ILE A 392 -7.80 -21.96 3.17
CA ILE A 392 -9.13 -22.50 3.44
C ILE A 392 -9.60 -21.90 4.77
N TYR A 393 -10.82 -21.40 4.81
CA TYR A 393 -11.35 -20.75 6.00
C TYR A 393 -12.82 -21.09 6.25
N LEU A 394 -13.20 -21.04 7.53
CA LEU A 394 -14.57 -21.16 8.00
C LEU A 394 -14.81 -20.09 9.07
N LEU A 395 -15.83 -19.29 8.86
CA LEU A 395 -16.36 -18.33 9.81
C LEU A 395 -17.80 -18.70 10.14
N ASP A 396 -18.19 -18.62 11.39
CA ASP A 396 -19.57 -18.88 11.82
C ASP A 396 -19.99 -17.90 12.92
N ASN A 397 -21.09 -17.20 12.69
CA ASN A 397 -21.75 -16.36 13.66
C ASN A 397 -22.98 -17.13 14.19
N ILE A 398 -22.97 -17.45 15.48
CA ILE A 398 -23.97 -18.31 16.13
C ILE A 398 -24.80 -17.47 17.08
N GLU A 399 -26.07 -17.24 16.76
CA GLU A 399 -27.04 -16.60 17.64
C GLU A 399 -27.69 -17.63 18.56
N PHE A 400 -27.32 -17.66 19.86
CA PHE A 400 -27.95 -18.51 20.90
C PHE A 400 -29.30 -17.96 21.33
N SER A 401 -29.42 -16.62 21.33
CA SER A 401 -30.62 -15.86 21.61
C SER A 401 -30.44 -14.46 21.04
N PRO A 402 -31.48 -13.60 20.97
CA PRO A 402 -31.36 -12.21 20.56
C PRO A 402 -30.30 -11.41 21.34
N GLN A 403 -29.92 -11.89 22.52
CA GLN A 403 -28.99 -11.23 23.43
C GLN A 403 -27.57 -11.82 23.35
N TRP A 404 -27.39 -13.05 22.94
CA TRP A 404 -26.09 -13.72 22.96
C TRP A 404 -25.66 -14.22 21.58
N ILE A 405 -24.50 -13.77 21.14
CA ILE A 405 -23.91 -14.12 19.85
C ILE A 405 -22.49 -14.62 20.11
N LEU A 406 -22.11 -15.72 19.44
CA LEU A 406 -20.76 -16.25 19.41
C LEU A 406 -20.23 -16.19 17.98
N ASP A 407 -19.08 -15.58 17.78
CA ASP A 407 -18.36 -15.52 16.53
C ASP A 407 -17.17 -16.47 16.59
N LEU A 408 -17.04 -17.34 15.61
CA LEU A 408 -15.94 -18.29 15.49
C LEU A 408 -15.30 -18.16 14.11
N GLY A 409 -13.98 -18.28 14.05
CA GLY A 409 -13.23 -18.30 12.82
C GLY A 409 -12.03 -19.22 12.90
N LEU A 410 -11.78 -19.97 11.85
CA LEU A 410 -10.60 -20.80 11.65
C LEU A 410 -10.14 -20.65 10.21
N ARG A 411 -8.85 -20.44 10.01
CA ARG A 411 -8.24 -20.36 8.70
C ARG A 411 -6.89 -21.07 8.70
N TRP A 412 -6.62 -21.78 7.64
CA TRP A 412 -5.32 -22.30 7.28
C TRP A 412 -4.82 -21.58 6.05
N ASP A 413 -3.57 -21.14 6.09
CA ASP A 413 -2.86 -20.48 4.99
C ASP A 413 -1.55 -21.22 4.72
N LYS A 414 -1.21 -21.36 3.43
CA LYS A 414 0.10 -21.78 2.96
C LYS A 414 0.67 -20.72 2.03
N PHE A 415 1.94 -20.36 2.23
CA PHE A 415 2.68 -19.42 1.41
C PHE A 415 3.97 -20.06 0.91
N ASP A 416 4.16 -20.02 -0.41
CA ASP A 416 5.39 -20.40 -1.09
C ASP A 416 5.93 -19.16 -1.79
N THR A 417 7.07 -18.62 -1.33
CA THR A 417 7.70 -17.43 -1.92
C THR A 417 9.09 -17.77 -2.43
N GLU A 418 9.35 -17.39 -3.66
CA GLU A 418 10.64 -17.54 -4.33
C GLU A 418 11.12 -16.17 -4.82
N GLN A 419 12.36 -15.82 -4.55
CA GLN A 419 12.99 -14.63 -5.12
C GLN A 419 14.28 -15.00 -5.84
N THR A 420 14.43 -14.54 -7.05
CA THR A 420 15.68 -14.59 -7.81
C THR A 420 16.23 -13.16 -7.95
N MET A 421 17.38 -12.91 -7.35
CA MET A 421 18.15 -11.68 -7.56
C MET A 421 19.22 -11.94 -8.62
N THR A 422 19.32 -11.05 -9.60
CA THR A 422 20.39 -11.04 -10.59
C THR A 422 21.28 -9.83 -10.34
N TYR A 423 22.55 -10.04 -10.10
CA TYR A 423 23.52 -8.97 -9.85
C TYR A 423 23.68 -8.06 -11.06
N GLY A 424 23.52 -6.77 -10.83
CA GLY A 424 23.87 -5.72 -11.79
C GLY A 424 25.37 -5.42 -11.80
N ALA A 425 25.86 -4.83 -12.87
CA ALA A 425 27.30 -4.50 -13.01
C ALA A 425 27.77 -3.45 -11.99
N LEU A 426 26.85 -2.63 -11.47
CA LEU A 426 27.11 -1.56 -10.50
C LEU A 426 26.76 -1.95 -9.06
N ASN A 427 26.49 -3.23 -8.80
CA ASN A 427 26.31 -3.71 -7.44
C ASN A 427 27.64 -3.62 -6.67
N SER A 428 27.56 -3.18 -5.41
CA SER A 428 28.75 -3.03 -4.55
C SER A 428 29.51 -4.34 -4.31
N ALA A 429 28.80 -5.48 -4.30
CA ALA A 429 29.42 -6.80 -4.19
C ALA A 429 30.22 -7.16 -5.43
N VAL A 430 29.69 -6.85 -6.62
CA VAL A 430 30.37 -7.07 -7.92
C VAL A 430 31.61 -6.18 -8.03
N ILE A 431 31.47 -4.90 -7.65
CA ILE A 431 32.57 -3.93 -7.71
C ILE A 431 33.66 -4.25 -6.69
N ALA A 432 33.27 -4.56 -5.44
CA ALA A 432 34.19 -4.80 -4.35
C ALA A 432 34.93 -6.15 -4.46
N ASN A 433 34.28 -7.18 -5.02
CA ASN A 433 34.86 -8.50 -5.14
C ASN A 433 34.40 -9.23 -6.40
N PRO A 434 34.86 -8.81 -7.58
CA PRO A 434 34.44 -9.38 -8.88
C PRO A 434 34.86 -10.85 -9.08
N ALA A 435 35.72 -11.39 -8.21
CA ALA A 435 36.09 -12.81 -8.23
C ALA A 435 35.01 -13.71 -7.63
N THR A 436 34.21 -13.19 -6.70
CA THR A 436 33.15 -13.92 -5.98
C THR A 436 31.74 -13.57 -6.43
N ALA A 437 31.52 -12.40 -7.03
CA ALA A 437 30.26 -11.98 -7.59
C ALA A 437 30.49 -11.28 -8.95
N LYS A 438 29.73 -11.65 -9.96
CA LYS A 438 29.82 -11.08 -11.31
C LYS A 438 28.46 -10.58 -11.74
N ALA A 439 28.44 -9.58 -12.61
CA ALA A 439 27.23 -9.17 -13.28
C ALA A 439 26.57 -10.36 -14.01
N GLY A 440 25.28 -10.55 -13.79
CA GLY A 440 24.51 -11.67 -14.30
C GLY A 440 24.48 -12.91 -13.41
N ASP A 441 25.29 -12.97 -12.34
CA ASP A 441 25.17 -14.04 -11.34
C ASP A 441 23.80 -13.94 -10.64
N LYS A 442 23.21 -15.11 -10.36
CA LYS A 442 21.89 -15.21 -9.75
C LYS A 442 21.97 -15.80 -8.35
N VAL A 443 21.21 -15.21 -7.45
CA VAL A 443 21.00 -15.74 -6.08
C VAL A 443 19.52 -16.02 -5.94
N LYS A 444 19.18 -17.27 -5.59
CA LYS A 444 17.81 -17.71 -5.33
C LYS A 444 17.61 -17.81 -3.83
N THR A 445 16.48 -17.28 -3.34
CA THR A 445 16.04 -17.38 -1.96
C THR A 445 14.59 -17.88 -1.96
N GLU A 446 14.28 -18.83 -1.09
CA GLU A 446 12.96 -19.44 -0.98
C GLU A 446 12.47 -19.38 0.46
N SER A 447 11.15 -19.27 0.64
CA SER A 447 10.46 -19.42 1.93
C SER A 447 9.18 -20.20 1.70
N ASP A 448 9.00 -21.28 2.43
CA ASP A 448 7.79 -22.10 2.45
C ASP A 448 7.28 -22.14 3.90
N THR A 449 6.01 -21.78 4.10
CA THR A 449 5.40 -21.78 5.43
C THR A 449 3.91 -22.04 5.36
N ASP A 450 3.38 -22.73 6.36
CA ASP A 450 1.94 -22.85 6.58
C ASP A 450 1.59 -22.65 8.05
N PHE A 451 0.41 -22.13 8.31
CA PHE A 451 -0.04 -21.82 9.66
C PHE A 451 -1.56 -21.79 9.77
N PHE A 452 -2.03 -21.90 11.01
CA PHE A 452 -3.43 -21.71 11.36
C PHE A 452 -3.61 -20.39 12.10
N THR A 453 -4.69 -19.67 11.76
CA THR A 453 -5.18 -18.53 12.52
C THR A 453 -6.62 -18.79 12.95
N TYR A 454 -6.97 -18.29 14.12
CA TYR A 454 -8.31 -18.52 14.69
C TYR A 454 -8.78 -17.33 15.50
N GLN A 455 -10.08 -17.22 15.61
CA GLN A 455 -10.75 -16.20 16.43
C GLN A 455 -11.96 -16.79 17.13
N ALA A 456 -12.26 -16.26 18.30
CA ALA A 456 -13.49 -16.50 19.03
C ALA A 456 -13.94 -15.19 19.69
N GLY A 457 -15.19 -14.82 19.50
CA GLY A 457 -15.79 -13.63 20.09
C GLY A 457 -17.14 -13.93 20.71
N ILE A 458 -17.46 -13.35 21.84
CA ILE A 458 -18.77 -13.41 22.46
C ILE A 458 -19.33 -12.00 22.61
N THR A 459 -20.56 -11.81 22.19
CA THR A 459 -21.28 -10.54 22.29
C THR A 459 -22.53 -10.73 23.12
N PHE A 460 -22.70 -9.89 24.14
CA PHE A 460 -23.92 -9.78 24.94
C PHE A 460 -24.63 -8.45 24.66
N LYS A 461 -25.89 -8.51 24.26
CA LYS A 461 -26.76 -7.36 24.00
C LYS A 461 -27.77 -7.22 25.13
N PRO A 462 -27.46 -6.46 26.20
CA PRO A 462 -28.38 -6.25 27.31
C PRO A 462 -29.66 -5.51 26.91
N VAL A 463 -29.52 -4.63 25.88
CA VAL A 463 -30.58 -3.81 25.28
C VAL A 463 -30.37 -3.71 23.77
N GLU A 464 -31.37 -3.29 23.02
CA GLU A 464 -31.30 -3.23 21.55
C GLU A 464 -30.21 -2.29 21.03
N ASN A 465 -29.97 -1.18 21.74
CA ASN A 465 -28.99 -0.14 21.37
C ASN A 465 -27.65 -0.28 22.10
N GLY A 466 -27.36 -1.42 22.74
CA GLY A 466 -26.11 -1.61 23.48
C GLY A 466 -25.56 -3.01 23.38
N ALA A 467 -24.24 -3.14 23.25
CA ALA A 467 -23.53 -4.40 23.24
C ALA A 467 -22.26 -4.34 24.09
N ILE A 468 -21.97 -5.45 24.75
CA ILE A 468 -20.71 -5.72 25.47
C ILE A 468 -20.10 -6.93 24.80
N TYR A 469 -18.82 -6.90 24.46
CA TYR A 469 -18.16 -8.01 23.79
C TYR A 469 -16.79 -8.32 24.37
N ALA A 470 -16.38 -9.57 24.22
CA ALA A 470 -15.02 -10.02 24.44
C ALA A 470 -14.59 -10.86 23.25
N SER A 471 -13.37 -10.70 22.81
CA SER A 471 -12.81 -11.46 21.69
C SER A 471 -11.36 -11.87 21.94
N TYR A 472 -11.00 -12.99 21.36
CA TYR A 472 -9.63 -13.47 21.24
C TYR A 472 -9.37 -13.81 19.77
N ALA A 473 -8.27 -13.29 19.21
CA ALA A 473 -7.90 -13.52 17.83
C ALA A 473 -6.39 -13.68 17.69
N THR A 474 -5.98 -14.46 16.70
CA THR A 474 -4.58 -14.60 16.29
C THR A 474 -4.39 -13.99 14.92
N SER A 475 -3.18 -13.52 14.64
CA SER A 475 -2.74 -13.22 13.29
C SER A 475 -1.34 -13.74 13.05
N ALA A 476 -1.01 -13.97 11.78
CA ALA A 476 0.31 -14.36 11.33
C ALA A 476 0.71 -13.54 10.11
N ASN A 477 2.00 -13.20 10.06
CA ASN A 477 2.60 -12.45 8.97
C ASN A 477 3.80 -13.26 8.44
N PRO A 478 3.63 -14.02 7.34
CA PRO A 478 4.69 -14.85 6.79
C PRO A 478 5.76 -13.99 6.13
N VAL A 479 7.00 -14.51 6.11
CA VAL A 479 8.11 -13.90 5.38
C VAL A 479 7.74 -13.77 3.90
N GLY A 480 7.93 -12.59 3.34
CA GLY A 480 7.68 -12.33 1.92
C GLY A 480 6.23 -12.00 1.56
N ILE A 481 5.34 -11.79 2.52
CA ILE A 481 3.96 -11.35 2.23
C ILE A 481 3.93 -10.03 1.46
N ASP A 482 4.91 -9.15 1.72
CA ASP A 482 5.09 -7.84 1.07
C ASP A 482 6.29 -7.84 0.11
N ALA A 483 6.85 -8.99 -0.23
CA ALA A 483 8.12 -9.10 -0.98
C ALA A 483 8.03 -8.67 -2.44
N GLY A 484 6.85 -8.34 -2.93
CA GLY A 484 6.67 -7.87 -4.31
C GLY A 484 7.07 -6.42 -4.46
N ASP A 485 6.13 -5.55 -4.25
CA ASP A 485 6.20 -4.14 -4.62
C ASP A 485 6.59 -3.21 -3.46
N GLY A 486 6.10 -3.50 -2.26
CA GLY A 486 6.12 -2.50 -1.17
C GLY A 486 7.41 -2.42 -0.41
N SER A 487 8.10 -3.51 -0.19
CA SER A 487 9.21 -3.55 0.73
C SER A 487 10.39 -4.40 0.26
N GLU A 488 11.15 -4.77 1.19
CA GLU A 488 12.41 -5.45 1.06
C GLU A 488 12.16 -6.90 0.67
N GLY A 489 12.79 -7.36 -0.37
CA GLY A 489 12.69 -8.74 -0.80
C GLY A 489 13.12 -9.74 0.28
N ILE A 490 12.94 -11.02 0.03
CA ILE A 490 13.38 -12.09 0.91
C ILE A 490 14.91 -12.14 0.92
N GLY A 491 15.55 -11.49 1.88
CA GLY A 491 16.99 -11.65 2.09
C GLY A 491 17.29 -13.07 2.57
N ALA A 492 18.45 -13.62 2.17
CA ALA A 492 18.89 -14.96 2.62
C ALA A 492 18.92 -15.13 4.15
N ALA A 493 19.06 -14.02 4.89
CA ALA A 493 19.02 -14.03 6.35
C ALA A 493 17.60 -14.22 6.92
N TYR A 494 16.55 -13.98 6.13
CA TYR A 494 15.16 -13.98 6.59
C TYR A 494 14.35 -15.17 6.04
N SER A 495 14.84 -15.86 5.03
CA SER A 495 14.12 -16.96 4.34
C SER A 495 13.72 -18.14 5.25
N ASN A 496 14.42 -18.33 6.36
CA ASN A 496 14.16 -19.41 7.31
C ASN A 496 13.49 -18.94 8.61
N LEU A 497 12.94 -17.73 8.63
CA LEU A 497 12.21 -17.25 9.80
C LEU A 497 10.78 -17.83 9.79
N ASP A 498 10.33 -18.20 10.99
CA ASP A 498 8.91 -18.50 11.20
C ASP A 498 8.06 -17.23 10.98
N PRO A 499 6.77 -17.39 10.65
CA PRO A 499 5.85 -16.26 10.59
C PRO A 499 5.84 -15.45 11.88
N GLU A 500 5.79 -14.13 11.76
CA GLU A 500 5.51 -13.28 12.91
C GLU A 500 4.08 -13.52 13.38
N GLU A 501 3.92 -13.99 14.62
CA GLU A 501 2.61 -14.28 15.20
C GLU A 501 2.19 -13.19 16.20
N SER A 502 0.91 -12.87 16.20
CA SER A 502 0.32 -12.04 17.23
C SER A 502 -0.93 -12.66 17.84
N ARG A 503 -1.23 -12.29 19.08
CA ARG A 503 -2.41 -12.71 19.84
C ARG A 503 -3.04 -11.49 20.46
N THR A 504 -4.31 -11.29 20.19
CA THR A 504 -5.07 -10.14 20.69
C THR A 504 -6.22 -10.62 21.55
N PHE A 505 -6.34 -10.02 22.73
CA PHE A 505 -7.52 -10.14 23.57
C PHE A 505 -8.14 -8.75 23.71
N GLU A 506 -9.44 -8.64 23.43
CA GLU A 506 -10.15 -7.36 23.48
C GLU A 506 -11.46 -7.52 24.26
N ILE A 507 -11.76 -6.54 25.13
CA ILE A 507 -13.07 -6.36 25.76
C ILE A 507 -13.55 -4.96 25.42
N GLY A 508 -14.78 -4.83 24.99
CA GLY A 508 -15.33 -3.54 24.62
C GLY A 508 -16.84 -3.43 24.80
N THR A 509 -17.33 -2.23 24.57
CA THR A 509 -18.75 -1.94 24.58
C THR A 509 -19.08 -0.95 23.46
N LYS A 510 -20.26 -1.08 22.85
CA LYS A 510 -20.78 -0.19 21.80
C LYS A 510 -22.21 0.19 22.14
N TRP A 511 -22.53 1.47 21.99
CA TRP A 511 -23.84 2.03 22.29
C TRP A 511 -24.25 3.00 21.18
N ASP A 512 -25.47 2.81 20.66
CA ASP A 512 -26.11 3.79 19.79
C ASP A 512 -26.84 4.82 20.67
N LEU A 513 -26.47 6.10 20.54
CA LEU A 513 -26.94 7.22 21.37
C LEU A 513 -28.09 7.96 20.69
#